data_87e8ef84025e112c4ee8a3da27b9e737
#
_entry.id   87e8ef84025e112c4ee8a3da27b9e737
#
_cell.length_a   1.000
_cell.length_b   1.000
_cell.length_c   1.000
_cell.angle_alpha   90.00
_cell.angle_beta   90.00
_cell.angle_gamma   90.00
#
_symmetry.space_group_name_H-M   'P 1'
#
loop_
_entity.id
_entity.type
_entity.pdbx_description
1 polymer ?
#
loop_
_entity_poly.entity_id
_entity_poly.type
_entity_poly.pdbx_seq_one_letter_code
_entity_poly.pdbx_strand_id
1 'polypeptide(L)'
;MKLTLDVENTVTHRDGKLHLDPFETDNKLVMVGCLTDSGKEYLFRDNFDGVQELLDQATVLIGHNIVHDLLWLWECGLTYDGAVFDTMLGEYILQRGLKEPLSLEACGNRYDLVTKKQDTMKDYFKNKVPIDEIPKEELSEYLSADLKATQELSDVIYKKLNTIEYSRLMNTVILTNRVAITLAKIYQTGFTVDMEKLDEVRDEFEKEKEDIEKRLNKQVHNLMGDTPINLNSPEQMSWVIYSRKPHDKSMWGNNFTPYMNDKEYKLNVKTNSSIIYRTEAEQCVKCNGTGNIRRLKKDGNPFAKPTKCINCNHTGYLFMPSKTVAGLKFNAPNSKWISANGFSVNKTNLELLRGVARKNHMDDALNFLTDLQRLSALDTYLSSFIQGIKTYVKPDGKLHVRLLQHRTSTGRFSGADPNMQNMPRGGTFPVKKVFISRWE
;
A
#
# COMPACT_ATOMS: atom_id res chain seq x y z
N MET A 1 -4.87 39.81 -10.27
CA MET A 1 -4.18 39.71 -8.97
C MET A 1 -3.71 38.28 -8.74
N LYS A 2 -2.67 38.07 -7.91
CA LYS A 2 -2.39 36.74 -7.38
C LYS A 2 -3.29 36.50 -6.18
N LEU A 3 -3.86 35.33 -6.06
CA LEU A 3 -4.76 34.97 -4.96
C LEU A 3 -4.24 33.69 -4.31
N THR A 4 -3.85 33.75 -3.04
CA THR A 4 -3.54 32.57 -2.24
C THR A 4 -4.83 32.04 -1.65
N LEU A 5 -5.05 30.70 -1.74
CA LEU A 5 -6.26 30.03 -1.33
C LEU A 5 -5.91 28.78 -0.54
N ASP A 6 -6.73 28.49 0.47
CA ASP A 6 -6.71 27.27 1.25
C ASP A 6 -8.13 26.95 1.74
N VAL A 7 -8.46 25.67 1.89
CA VAL A 7 -9.79 25.22 2.31
C VAL A 7 -9.73 24.27 3.50
N GLU A 8 -10.76 24.37 4.36
CA GLU A 8 -10.97 23.44 5.47
C GLU A 8 -12.25 22.64 5.24
N ASN A 9 -12.18 21.32 5.41
CA ASN A 9 -13.30 20.41 5.18
C ASN A 9 -13.42 19.35 6.28
N THR A 10 -14.60 18.77 6.43
CA THR A 10 -14.79 17.59 7.27
C THR A 10 -14.18 16.35 6.63
N VAL A 11 -13.99 15.31 7.43
CA VAL A 11 -13.34 14.07 7.02
C VAL A 11 -14.16 12.86 7.45
N THR A 12 -14.24 11.85 6.60
CA THR A 12 -14.90 10.58 6.91
C THR A 12 -13.89 9.50 7.24
N HIS A 13 -14.16 8.75 8.30
CA HIS A 13 -13.40 7.55 8.67
C HIS A 13 -14.15 6.31 8.20
N ARG A 14 -13.61 5.60 7.19
CA ARG A 14 -14.19 4.36 6.66
C ARG A 14 -13.11 3.30 6.49
N ASP A 15 -13.40 2.06 6.91
CA ASP A 15 -12.48 0.92 6.80
C ASP A 15 -11.07 1.18 7.38
N GLY A 16 -11.00 1.96 8.48
CA GLY A 16 -9.74 2.34 9.14
C GLY A 16 -8.90 3.36 8.36
N LYS A 17 -9.48 4.00 7.34
CA LYS A 17 -8.85 5.04 6.52
C LYS A 17 -9.56 6.36 6.64
N LEU A 18 -8.80 7.42 6.39
CA LEU A 18 -9.27 8.79 6.37
C LEU A 18 -9.56 9.19 4.92
N HIS A 19 -10.79 9.64 4.65
CA HIS A 19 -11.23 10.15 3.36
C HIS A 19 -11.45 11.65 3.47
N LEU A 20 -10.65 12.42 2.72
CA LEU A 20 -10.60 13.88 2.75
C LEU A 20 -11.29 14.52 1.55
N ASP A 21 -11.71 13.71 0.59
CA ASP A 21 -12.25 14.18 -0.68
C ASP A 21 -13.75 14.52 -0.60
N PRO A 22 -14.26 15.35 -1.51
CA PRO A 22 -15.66 15.77 -1.52
C PRO A 22 -16.64 14.70 -2.01
N PHE A 23 -16.17 13.50 -2.42
CA PHE A 23 -17.01 12.44 -2.96
C PHE A 23 -17.62 11.52 -1.87
N GLU A 24 -17.23 11.71 -0.60
CA GLU A 24 -17.91 11.10 0.54
C GLU A 24 -19.11 11.95 0.93
N THR A 25 -20.28 11.31 1.10
CA THR A 25 -21.56 12.01 1.38
C THR A 25 -21.56 12.80 2.68
N ASP A 26 -20.75 12.37 3.66
CA ASP A 26 -20.69 13.01 4.98
C ASP A 26 -19.62 14.13 5.04
N ASN A 27 -18.82 14.26 3.98
CA ASN A 27 -17.84 15.34 3.93
C ASN A 27 -18.46 16.61 3.39
N LYS A 28 -18.07 17.75 3.99
CA LYS A 28 -18.49 19.07 3.56
C LYS A 28 -17.37 20.08 3.63
N LEU A 29 -17.41 21.07 2.77
CA LEU A 29 -16.56 22.26 2.87
C LEU A 29 -17.02 23.10 4.06
N VAL A 30 -16.09 23.47 4.93
CA VAL A 30 -16.37 24.22 6.18
C VAL A 30 -15.92 25.65 6.05
N MET A 31 -14.73 25.87 5.48
CA MET A 31 -14.15 27.20 5.39
C MET A 31 -13.31 27.37 4.14
N VAL A 32 -13.35 28.56 3.55
CA VAL A 32 -12.48 28.99 2.44
C VAL A 32 -11.75 30.23 2.86
N GLY A 33 -10.44 30.23 2.76
CA GLY A 33 -9.59 31.38 2.98
C GLY A 33 -8.98 31.90 1.68
N CYS A 34 -8.95 33.21 1.51
CA CYS A 34 -8.34 33.87 0.38
C CYS A 34 -7.46 35.03 0.85
N LEU A 35 -6.22 35.11 0.34
CA LEU A 35 -5.29 36.19 0.63
C LEU A 35 -4.78 36.77 -0.70
N THR A 36 -5.02 38.10 -0.90
CA THR A 36 -4.56 38.77 -2.11
C THR A 36 -3.08 39.14 -2.02
N ASP A 37 -2.47 39.44 -3.17
CA ASP A 37 -1.11 39.99 -3.26
C ASP A 37 -0.95 41.39 -2.61
N SER A 38 -2.06 42.10 -2.36
CA SER A 38 -2.08 43.35 -1.60
C SER A 38 -2.17 43.15 -0.05
N GLY A 39 -2.23 41.88 0.39
CA GLY A 39 -2.35 41.55 1.83
C GLY A 39 -3.77 41.60 2.37
N LYS A 40 -4.79 41.76 1.54
CA LYS A 40 -6.19 41.71 1.99
C LYS A 40 -6.65 40.28 2.13
N GLU A 41 -7.13 39.93 3.30
CA GLU A 41 -7.60 38.60 3.67
C GLU A 41 -9.12 38.54 3.67
N TYR A 42 -9.66 37.39 3.20
CA TYR A 42 -11.08 37.08 3.21
C TYR A 42 -11.26 35.67 3.73
N LEU A 43 -12.14 35.49 4.71
CA LEU A 43 -12.44 34.20 5.33
C LEU A 43 -13.95 33.94 5.26
N PHE A 44 -14.31 32.88 4.58
CA PHE A 44 -15.69 32.46 4.36
C PHE A 44 -15.96 31.17 5.13
N ARG A 45 -17.01 31.13 5.96
CA ARG A 45 -17.44 29.94 6.67
C ARG A 45 -18.93 29.68 6.41
N ASP A 46 -19.29 28.47 6.05
CA ASP A 46 -20.66 28.01 5.80
C ASP A 46 -21.41 28.71 4.64
N ASN A 47 -20.98 29.87 4.22
CA ASN A 47 -21.45 30.60 3.04
C ASN A 47 -20.24 31.07 2.23
N PHE A 48 -20.19 30.69 0.97
CA PHE A 48 -19.09 30.97 0.03
C PHE A 48 -19.43 32.01 -1.03
N ASP A 49 -20.53 32.76 -0.82
CA ASP A 49 -20.87 33.92 -1.65
C ASP A 49 -19.69 34.90 -1.67
N GLY A 50 -19.30 35.35 -2.84
CA GLY A 50 -18.14 36.24 -3.01
C GLY A 50 -16.81 35.52 -3.26
N VAL A 51 -16.68 34.22 -3.00
CA VAL A 51 -15.47 33.45 -3.39
C VAL A 51 -15.29 33.47 -4.91
N GLN A 52 -16.37 33.28 -5.68
CA GLN A 52 -16.32 33.28 -7.14
C GLN A 52 -15.82 34.62 -7.69
N GLU A 53 -16.23 35.73 -7.09
CA GLU A 53 -15.78 37.07 -7.49
C GLU A 53 -14.26 37.24 -7.33
N LEU A 54 -13.68 36.65 -6.28
CA LEU A 54 -12.23 36.64 -6.05
C LEU A 54 -11.51 35.74 -7.06
N LEU A 55 -12.07 34.56 -7.33
CA LEU A 55 -11.54 33.61 -8.31
C LEU A 55 -11.55 34.22 -9.72
N ASP A 56 -12.61 34.93 -10.13
CA ASP A 56 -12.74 35.59 -11.43
C ASP A 56 -11.69 36.70 -11.63
N GLN A 57 -11.27 37.34 -10.55
CA GLN A 57 -10.22 38.39 -10.58
C GLN A 57 -8.80 37.81 -10.48
N ALA A 58 -8.66 36.53 -10.13
CA ALA A 58 -7.36 35.90 -9.96
C ALA A 58 -6.72 35.56 -11.30
N THR A 59 -5.52 36.08 -11.55
CA THR A 59 -4.70 35.67 -12.69
C THR A 59 -3.87 34.42 -12.41
N VAL A 60 -3.52 34.21 -11.15
CA VAL A 60 -2.84 33.02 -10.64
C VAL A 60 -3.42 32.66 -9.28
N LEU A 61 -3.85 31.42 -9.12
CA LEU A 61 -4.25 30.85 -7.84
C LEU A 61 -3.06 30.14 -7.20
N ILE A 62 -2.71 30.50 -5.98
CA ILE A 62 -1.60 29.94 -5.22
C ILE A 62 -2.18 29.05 -4.12
N GLY A 63 -1.65 27.86 -3.94
CA GLY A 63 -2.03 26.95 -2.86
C GLY A 63 -0.89 26.01 -2.47
N HIS A 64 -1.10 25.22 -1.45
CA HIS A 64 -0.19 24.16 -1.05
C HIS A 64 -0.88 22.80 -1.18
N ASN A 65 -0.59 22.02 -2.22
CA ASN A 65 -1.36 20.86 -2.69
C ASN A 65 -2.73 21.28 -3.27
N ILE A 66 -2.70 22.30 -4.12
CA ILE A 66 -3.86 23.02 -4.69
C ILE A 66 -4.91 22.11 -5.35
N VAL A 67 -4.54 20.87 -5.72
CA VAL A 67 -5.47 19.89 -6.28
C VAL A 67 -6.61 19.57 -5.30
N HIS A 68 -6.30 19.53 -4.01
CA HIS A 68 -7.30 19.31 -2.97
C HIS A 68 -8.32 20.47 -2.93
N ASP A 69 -7.82 21.70 -2.91
CA ASP A 69 -8.65 22.89 -2.85
C ASP A 69 -9.54 23.04 -4.08
N LEU A 70 -8.97 22.83 -5.28
CA LEU A 70 -9.73 22.87 -6.54
C LEU A 70 -10.88 21.87 -6.58
N LEU A 71 -10.68 20.66 -6.06
CA LEU A 71 -11.73 19.64 -6.02
C LEU A 71 -12.89 20.10 -5.15
N TRP A 72 -12.61 20.65 -3.97
CA TRP A 72 -13.64 21.17 -3.08
C TRP A 72 -14.39 22.36 -3.68
N LEU A 73 -13.68 23.29 -4.30
CA LEU A 73 -14.31 24.43 -4.99
C LEU A 73 -15.25 23.95 -6.10
N TRP A 74 -14.78 23.05 -6.95
CA TRP A 74 -15.57 22.56 -8.09
C TRP A 74 -16.81 21.75 -7.65
N GLU A 75 -16.71 20.95 -6.62
CA GLU A 75 -17.85 20.20 -6.07
C GLU A 75 -18.86 21.09 -5.35
N CYS A 76 -18.44 22.26 -4.88
CA CYS A 76 -19.34 23.30 -4.34
C CYS A 76 -19.88 24.24 -5.44
N GLY A 77 -19.65 23.96 -6.73
CA GLY A 77 -20.15 24.75 -7.84
C GLY A 77 -19.34 26.00 -8.18
N LEU A 78 -18.20 26.22 -7.50
CA LEU A 78 -17.26 27.30 -7.80
C LEU A 78 -16.36 26.87 -8.97
N THR A 79 -15.94 27.81 -9.81
CA THR A 79 -15.15 27.53 -11.01
C THR A 79 -13.87 28.34 -11.05
N TYR A 80 -12.79 27.71 -11.51
CA TYR A 80 -11.54 28.39 -11.81
C TYR A 80 -10.80 27.66 -12.94
N ASP A 81 -10.53 28.36 -14.02
CA ASP A 81 -9.82 27.86 -15.19
C ASP A 81 -8.48 28.59 -15.46
N GLY A 82 -8.06 29.45 -14.53
CA GLY A 82 -6.83 30.21 -14.61
C GLY A 82 -5.56 29.40 -14.31
N ALA A 83 -4.43 30.08 -14.28
CA ALA A 83 -3.15 29.47 -13.91
C ALA A 83 -3.10 29.16 -12.40
N VAL A 84 -2.46 28.05 -12.03
CA VAL A 84 -2.19 27.72 -10.64
C VAL A 84 -0.69 27.71 -10.36
N PHE A 85 -0.34 27.97 -9.11
CA PHE A 85 0.99 27.79 -8.56
C PHE A 85 0.91 27.00 -7.25
N ASP A 86 1.23 25.71 -7.33
CA ASP A 86 1.28 24.80 -6.19
C ASP A 86 2.65 24.87 -5.53
N THR A 87 2.71 25.38 -4.31
CA THR A 87 3.97 25.53 -3.55
C THR A 87 4.59 24.20 -3.18
N MET A 88 3.78 23.15 -2.93
CA MET A 88 4.29 21.79 -2.69
C MET A 88 5.00 21.23 -3.94
N LEU A 89 4.42 21.42 -5.12
CA LEU A 89 5.02 20.98 -6.39
C LEU A 89 6.23 21.85 -6.78
N GLY A 90 6.17 23.14 -6.50
CA GLY A 90 7.32 24.03 -6.67
C GLY A 90 8.52 23.59 -5.85
N GLU A 91 8.29 23.31 -4.56
CA GLU A 91 9.33 22.81 -3.66
C GLU A 91 9.85 21.42 -4.09
N TYR A 92 8.97 20.51 -4.46
CA TYR A 92 9.37 19.19 -5.00
C TYR A 92 10.34 19.30 -6.18
N ILE A 93 10.11 20.23 -7.10
CA ILE A 93 11.01 20.46 -8.26
C ILE A 93 12.34 21.07 -7.79
N LEU A 94 12.32 22.03 -6.85
CA LEU A 94 13.55 22.63 -6.32
C LEU A 94 14.44 21.61 -5.60
N GLN A 95 13.85 20.60 -4.97
CA GLN A 95 14.60 19.54 -4.29
C GLN A 95 15.38 18.61 -5.24
N ARG A 96 15.04 18.57 -6.52
CA ARG A 96 15.76 17.73 -7.51
C ARG A 96 15.97 16.27 -7.08
N GLY A 97 15.00 15.68 -6.39
CA GLY A 97 14.98 14.28 -5.96
C GLY A 97 15.54 13.99 -4.56
N LEU A 98 15.86 14.99 -3.76
CA LEU A 98 16.36 14.83 -2.38
C LEU A 98 15.33 14.21 -1.42
N LYS A 99 14.02 14.26 -1.76
CA LYS A 99 12.93 13.68 -0.97
C LYS A 99 12.79 14.22 0.46
N GLU A 100 13.10 15.48 0.66
CA GLU A 100 12.78 16.16 1.90
C GLU A 100 11.25 16.27 2.09
N PRO A 101 10.73 16.33 3.33
CA PRO A 101 9.31 16.49 3.58
C PRO A 101 8.73 17.74 2.90
N LEU A 102 7.52 17.59 2.32
CA LEU A 102 6.86 18.62 1.51
C LEU A 102 5.65 19.25 2.20
N SER A 103 5.32 18.88 3.44
CA SER A 103 4.24 19.56 4.16
C SER A 103 4.54 21.04 4.34
N LEU A 104 3.50 21.88 4.41
CA LEU A 104 3.64 23.33 4.59
C LEU A 104 4.48 23.66 5.83
N GLU A 105 4.28 22.92 6.94
CA GLU A 105 5.07 23.04 8.16
C GLU A 105 6.58 22.73 7.90
N ALA A 106 6.87 21.64 7.20
CA ALA A 106 8.26 21.26 6.91
C ALA A 106 8.95 22.28 5.98
N CYS A 107 8.23 22.81 5.00
CA CYS A 107 8.71 23.87 4.13
C CYS A 107 8.90 25.18 4.90
N GLY A 108 7.95 25.53 5.76
CA GLY A 108 8.05 26.71 6.63
C GLY A 108 9.30 26.66 7.53
N ASN A 109 9.52 25.51 8.19
CA ASN A 109 10.72 25.31 9.03
C ASN A 109 12.02 25.37 8.23
N ARG A 110 12.03 24.89 6.97
CA ARG A 110 13.21 24.93 6.09
C ARG A 110 13.63 26.33 5.68
N TYR A 111 12.66 27.23 5.56
CA TYR A 111 12.88 28.59 5.08
C TYR A 111 12.67 29.67 6.14
N ASP A 112 12.54 29.28 7.41
CA ASP A 112 12.28 30.19 8.53
C ASP A 112 11.07 31.12 8.28
N LEU A 113 10.01 30.56 7.67
CA LEU A 113 8.76 31.29 7.42
C LEU A 113 7.92 31.41 8.71
N VAL A 114 6.86 32.23 8.67
CA VAL A 114 5.93 32.35 9.80
C VAL A 114 5.47 30.95 10.23
N THR A 115 5.88 30.57 11.42
CA THR A 115 5.55 29.26 11.96
C THR A 115 4.07 29.22 12.32
N LYS A 116 3.41 28.18 11.77
CA LYS A 116 2.05 27.82 12.07
C LYS A 116 1.82 27.77 13.58
N LYS A 117 0.82 28.46 14.09
CA LYS A 117 0.32 28.27 15.47
C LYS A 117 -0.40 26.90 15.54
N GLN A 118 0.37 25.84 15.62
CA GLN A 118 -0.16 24.47 15.53
C GLN A 118 -0.66 23.91 16.87
N ASP A 119 -0.32 24.53 18.00
CA ASP A 119 -0.52 23.85 19.28
C ASP A 119 -2.01 23.69 19.63
N THR A 120 -2.84 24.70 19.35
CA THR A 120 -4.29 24.63 19.60
C THR A 120 -4.97 23.59 18.69
N MET A 121 -4.63 23.58 17.38
CA MET A 121 -5.22 22.64 16.42
C MET A 121 -4.75 21.20 16.63
N LYS A 122 -3.53 20.98 17.12
CA LYS A 122 -3.02 19.64 17.45
C LYS A 122 -3.90 18.93 18.49
N ASP A 123 -4.43 19.65 19.46
CA ASP A 123 -5.31 19.08 20.47
C ASP A 123 -6.68 18.68 19.87
N TYR A 124 -7.25 19.48 18.98
CA TYR A 124 -8.49 19.15 18.26
C TYR A 124 -8.29 17.90 17.39
N PHE A 125 -7.23 17.84 16.58
CA PHE A 125 -6.93 16.68 15.74
C PHE A 125 -6.63 15.42 16.55
N LYS A 126 -5.89 15.53 17.65
CA LYS A 126 -5.58 14.43 18.57
C LYS A 126 -6.85 13.85 19.20
N ASN A 127 -7.78 14.72 19.56
CA ASN A 127 -9.06 14.33 20.15
C ASN A 127 -10.11 13.99 19.09
N LYS A 128 -9.76 14.05 17.80
CA LYS A 128 -10.64 13.76 16.65
C LYS A 128 -11.92 14.62 16.65
N VAL A 129 -11.81 15.86 17.05
CA VAL A 129 -12.92 16.82 16.98
C VAL A 129 -13.20 17.12 15.51
N PRO A 130 -14.45 17.01 15.03
CA PRO A 130 -14.82 17.38 13.67
C PRO A 130 -14.49 18.84 13.37
N ILE A 131 -14.00 19.14 12.18
CA ILE A 131 -13.56 20.49 11.77
C ILE A 131 -14.70 21.52 11.90
N ASP A 132 -15.92 21.12 11.59
CA ASP A 132 -17.11 21.97 11.68
C ASP A 132 -17.54 22.27 13.12
N GLU A 133 -17.10 21.51 14.11
CA GLU A 133 -17.31 21.73 15.54
C GLU A 133 -16.25 22.66 16.17
N ILE A 134 -15.15 22.95 15.45
CA ILE A 134 -14.11 23.86 15.94
C ILE A 134 -14.62 25.30 15.95
N PRO A 135 -14.38 26.09 17.04
CA PRO A 135 -14.78 27.49 17.08
C PRO A 135 -14.29 28.27 15.85
N LYS A 136 -15.15 29.16 15.36
CA LYS A 136 -14.87 29.95 14.15
C LYS A 136 -13.57 30.75 14.27
N GLU A 137 -13.37 31.36 15.40
CA GLU A 137 -12.22 32.21 15.68
C GLU A 137 -10.91 31.40 15.58
N GLU A 138 -10.87 30.24 16.20
CA GLU A 138 -9.68 29.36 16.22
C GLU A 138 -9.38 28.78 14.84
N LEU A 139 -10.41 28.33 14.13
CA LEU A 139 -10.24 27.81 12.76
C LEU A 139 -9.84 28.93 11.79
N SER A 140 -10.37 30.17 11.98
CA SER A 140 -9.98 31.33 11.19
C SER A 140 -8.52 31.72 11.41
N GLU A 141 -8.05 31.69 12.67
CA GLU A 141 -6.66 32.01 13.02
C GLU A 141 -5.69 30.98 12.40
N TYR A 142 -6.10 29.69 12.40
CA TYR A 142 -5.36 28.61 11.79
C TYR A 142 -5.26 28.79 10.27
N LEU A 143 -6.39 28.96 9.59
CA LEU A 143 -6.46 29.14 8.14
C LEU A 143 -5.70 30.39 7.66
N SER A 144 -5.81 31.51 8.44
CA SER A 144 -5.06 32.75 8.18
C SER A 144 -3.53 32.50 8.22
N ALA A 145 -3.07 31.70 9.19
CA ALA A 145 -1.65 31.35 9.29
C ALA A 145 -1.18 30.51 8.09
N ASP A 146 -2.01 29.56 7.63
CA ASP A 146 -1.70 28.71 6.48
C ASP A 146 -1.66 29.51 5.17
N LEU A 147 -2.58 30.45 4.98
CA LEU A 147 -2.58 31.36 3.83
C LEU A 147 -1.29 32.19 3.77
N LYS A 148 -0.88 32.79 4.90
CA LYS A 148 0.35 33.61 4.99
C LYS A 148 1.60 32.76 4.73
N ALA A 149 1.69 31.60 5.37
CA ALA A 149 2.81 30.67 5.15
C ALA A 149 2.90 30.21 3.69
N THR A 150 1.76 29.91 3.06
CA THR A 150 1.69 29.52 1.64
C THR A 150 2.11 30.65 0.71
N GLN A 151 1.67 31.89 0.98
CA GLN A 151 2.08 33.05 0.20
C GLN A 151 3.59 33.32 0.33
N GLU A 152 4.12 33.35 1.56
CA GLU A 152 5.55 33.52 1.81
C GLU A 152 6.38 32.43 1.14
N LEU A 153 5.93 31.15 1.23
CA LEU A 153 6.59 30.04 0.58
C LEU A 153 6.61 30.21 -0.95
N SER A 154 5.51 30.67 -1.53
CA SER A 154 5.44 30.96 -2.96
C SER A 154 6.49 31.99 -3.39
N ASP A 155 6.65 33.07 -2.61
CA ASP A 155 7.61 34.14 -2.88
C ASP A 155 9.06 33.63 -2.78
N VAL A 156 9.36 32.78 -1.79
CA VAL A 156 10.68 32.13 -1.66
C VAL A 156 10.97 31.26 -2.88
N ILE A 157 10.01 30.42 -3.29
CA ILE A 157 10.18 29.55 -4.46
C ILE A 157 10.38 30.39 -5.72
N TYR A 158 9.58 31.40 -5.96
CA TYR A 158 9.74 32.30 -7.12
C TYR A 158 11.10 33.01 -7.10
N LYS A 159 11.54 33.49 -5.95
CA LYS A 159 12.85 34.13 -5.80
C LYS A 159 13.98 33.15 -6.15
N LYS A 160 13.91 31.91 -5.69
CA LYS A 160 14.89 30.86 -6.02
C LYS A 160 14.87 30.53 -7.53
N LEU A 161 13.70 30.33 -8.12
CA LEU A 161 13.55 30.01 -9.54
C LEU A 161 14.08 31.11 -10.48
N ASN A 162 14.16 32.35 -10.00
CA ASN A 162 14.75 33.47 -10.73
C ASN A 162 16.27 33.59 -10.59
N THR A 163 16.93 32.73 -9.78
CA THR A 163 18.38 32.67 -9.70
C THR A 163 18.98 31.89 -10.88
N ILE A 164 20.25 32.15 -11.21
CA ILE A 164 20.96 31.46 -12.28
C ILE A 164 20.96 29.94 -12.06
N GLU A 165 21.07 29.50 -10.80
CA GLU A 165 21.13 28.08 -10.44
C GLU A 165 19.85 27.32 -10.77
N TYR A 166 18.67 27.93 -10.56
CA TYR A 166 17.37 27.27 -10.68
C TYR A 166 16.51 27.74 -11.85
N SER A 167 16.94 28.75 -12.62
CA SER A 167 16.15 29.34 -13.72
C SER A 167 15.67 28.34 -14.76
N ARG A 168 16.45 27.29 -15.01
CA ARG A 168 16.09 26.20 -15.94
C ARG A 168 14.92 25.35 -15.45
N LEU A 169 14.60 25.36 -14.15
CA LEU A 169 13.49 24.62 -13.56
C LEU A 169 12.14 25.33 -13.71
N MET A 170 12.13 26.62 -14.04
CA MET A 170 10.90 27.41 -14.17
C MET A 170 9.89 26.74 -15.14
N ASN A 171 10.33 26.33 -16.31
CA ASN A 171 9.47 25.66 -17.30
C ASN A 171 8.94 24.34 -16.78
N THR A 172 9.73 23.60 -15.99
CA THR A 172 9.28 22.35 -15.35
C THR A 172 8.21 22.64 -14.31
N VAL A 173 8.38 23.66 -13.50
CA VAL A 173 7.37 24.08 -12.51
C VAL A 173 6.07 24.47 -13.19
N ILE A 174 6.12 25.29 -14.25
CA ILE A 174 4.94 25.69 -15.03
C ILE A 174 4.23 24.47 -15.61
N LEU A 175 4.97 23.56 -16.24
CA LEU A 175 4.40 22.32 -16.80
C LEU A 175 3.76 21.45 -15.71
N THR A 176 4.45 21.27 -14.60
CA THR A 176 3.96 20.46 -13.47
C THR A 176 2.65 21.03 -12.91
N ASN A 177 2.52 22.33 -12.77
CA ASN A 177 1.30 22.99 -12.31
C ASN A 177 0.14 22.85 -13.32
N ARG A 178 0.40 22.97 -14.62
CA ARG A 178 -0.62 22.70 -15.66
C ARG A 178 -1.12 21.26 -15.61
N VAL A 179 -0.21 20.32 -15.39
CA VAL A 179 -0.56 18.91 -15.25
C VAL A 179 -1.38 18.69 -13.99
N ALA A 180 -1.11 19.40 -12.88
CA ALA A 180 -1.89 19.28 -11.65
C ALA A 180 -3.39 19.54 -11.87
N ILE A 181 -3.76 20.58 -12.64
CA ILE A 181 -5.15 20.85 -13.02
C ILE A 181 -5.75 19.67 -13.80
N THR A 182 -5.00 19.13 -14.76
CA THR A 182 -5.46 17.97 -15.55
C THR A 182 -5.68 16.74 -14.65
N LEU A 183 -4.78 16.49 -13.72
CA LEU A 183 -4.91 15.38 -12.77
C LEU A 183 -6.08 15.58 -11.80
N ALA A 184 -6.34 16.82 -11.38
CA ALA A 184 -7.52 17.16 -10.58
C ALA A 184 -8.82 16.85 -11.34
N LYS A 185 -8.91 17.22 -12.62
CA LYS A 185 -10.06 16.90 -13.49
C LYS A 185 -10.23 15.39 -13.73
N ILE A 186 -9.13 14.64 -13.87
CA ILE A 186 -9.18 13.17 -13.95
C ILE A 186 -9.70 12.58 -12.64
N TYR A 187 -9.23 13.09 -11.50
CA TYR A 187 -9.68 12.64 -10.18
C TYR A 187 -11.17 12.95 -9.97
N GLN A 188 -11.61 14.16 -10.30
CA GLN A 188 -13.01 14.56 -10.24
C GLN A 188 -13.91 13.67 -11.12
N THR A 189 -13.47 13.39 -12.35
CA THR A 189 -14.25 12.58 -13.30
C THR A 189 -14.48 11.15 -12.80
N GLY A 190 -13.45 10.52 -12.23
CA GLY A 190 -13.49 9.13 -11.78
C GLY A 190 -13.71 8.12 -12.91
N PHE A 191 -13.74 6.84 -12.53
CA PHE A 191 -14.06 5.71 -13.41
C PHE A 191 -15.32 5.02 -12.90
N THR A 192 -16.34 4.91 -13.72
CA THR A 192 -17.55 4.17 -13.38
C THR A 192 -17.22 2.68 -13.23
N VAL A 193 -17.65 2.09 -12.12
CA VAL A 193 -17.37 0.68 -11.77
C VAL A 193 -18.66 -0.11 -11.77
N ASP A 194 -18.68 -1.20 -12.53
CA ASP A 194 -19.72 -2.22 -12.47
C ASP A 194 -19.44 -3.14 -11.28
N MET A 195 -20.14 -2.92 -10.18
CA MET A 195 -19.95 -3.65 -8.94
C MET A 195 -20.43 -5.10 -9.01
N GLU A 196 -21.46 -5.39 -9.79
CA GLU A 196 -21.96 -6.77 -10.00
C GLU A 196 -20.90 -7.58 -10.75
N LYS A 197 -20.34 -6.99 -11.81
CA LYS A 197 -19.24 -7.60 -12.57
C LYS A 197 -17.97 -7.78 -11.74
N LEU A 198 -17.70 -6.86 -10.83
CA LEU A 198 -16.56 -6.99 -9.90
C LEU A 198 -16.74 -8.17 -8.95
N ASP A 199 -17.96 -8.40 -8.46
CA ASP A 199 -18.30 -9.54 -7.60
C ASP A 199 -18.22 -10.86 -8.37
N GLU A 200 -18.73 -10.93 -9.60
CA GLU A 200 -18.55 -12.12 -10.45
C GLU A 200 -17.07 -12.49 -10.63
N VAL A 201 -16.22 -11.50 -10.95
CA VAL A 201 -14.77 -11.73 -11.12
C VAL A 201 -14.11 -12.16 -9.81
N ARG A 202 -14.53 -11.61 -8.66
CA ARG A 202 -14.07 -12.07 -7.34
C ARG A 202 -14.38 -13.54 -7.13
N ASP A 203 -15.63 -13.94 -7.33
CA ASP A 203 -16.10 -15.31 -7.08
C ASP A 203 -15.38 -16.32 -7.99
N GLU A 204 -15.15 -15.96 -9.25
CA GLU A 204 -14.33 -16.76 -10.17
C GLU A 204 -12.91 -16.96 -9.65
N PHE A 205 -12.28 -15.90 -9.15
CA PHE A 205 -10.91 -15.97 -8.64
C PHE A 205 -10.80 -16.69 -7.30
N GLU A 206 -11.76 -16.52 -6.41
CA GLU A 206 -11.81 -17.26 -5.15
C GLU A 206 -11.94 -18.77 -5.42
N LYS A 207 -12.81 -19.17 -6.32
CA LYS A 207 -12.96 -20.57 -6.73
C LYS A 207 -11.67 -21.13 -7.37
N GLU A 208 -11.07 -20.39 -8.32
CA GLU A 208 -9.79 -20.80 -8.93
C GLU A 208 -8.69 -20.95 -7.87
N LYS A 209 -8.63 -20.00 -6.92
CA LYS A 209 -7.68 -20.03 -5.81
C LYS A 209 -7.85 -21.29 -4.96
N GLU A 210 -9.07 -21.61 -4.53
CA GLU A 210 -9.37 -22.81 -3.76
C GLU A 210 -8.94 -24.10 -4.49
N ASP A 211 -9.21 -24.18 -5.79
CA ASP A 211 -8.85 -25.35 -6.58
C ASP A 211 -7.33 -25.50 -6.73
N ILE A 212 -6.60 -24.39 -6.90
CA ILE A 212 -5.14 -24.37 -6.92
C ILE A 212 -4.58 -24.76 -5.55
N GLU A 213 -5.10 -24.19 -4.46
CA GLU A 213 -4.67 -24.53 -3.11
C GLU A 213 -4.85 -26.01 -2.79
N LYS A 214 -5.98 -26.60 -3.20
CA LYS A 214 -6.23 -28.05 -3.04
C LYS A 214 -5.19 -28.89 -3.82
N ARG A 215 -4.88 -28.52 -5.07
CA ARG A 215 -3.86 -29.21 -5.86
C ARG A 215 -2.47 -29.07 -5.27
N LEU A 216 -2.07 -27.85 -4.90
CA LEU A 216 -0.77 -27.58 -4.29
C LEU A 216 -0.60 -28.30 -2.95
N ASN A 217 -1.61 -28.29 -2.08
CA ASN A 217 -1.55 -29.02 -0.80
C ASN A 217 -1.38 -30.50 -0.99
N LYS A 218 -2.07 -31.12 -1.97
CA LYS A 218 -1.89 -32.52 -2.31
C LYS A 218 -0.47 -32.81 -2.84
N GLN A 219 0.06 -31.95 -3.71
CA GLN A 219 1.42 -32.10 -4.23
C GLN A 219 2.47 -31.90 -3.12
N VAL A 220 2.28 -30.91 -2.26
CA VAL A 220 3.16 -30.66 -1.10
C VAL A 220 3.17 -31.85 -0.15
N HIS A 221 2.01 -32.43 0.17
CA HIS A 221 1.95 -33.65 0.97
C HIS A 221 2.72 -34.82 0.33
N ASN A 222 2.59 -35.00 -0.97
CA ASN A 222 3.36 -36.04 -1.69
C ASN A 222 4.87 -35.79 -1.65
N LEU A 223 5.30 -34.52 -1.68
CA LEU A 223 6.71 -34.11 -1.70
C LEU A 223 7.35 -34.07 -0.32
N MET A 224 6.63 -33.59 0.69
CA MET A 224 7.17 -33.30 2.03
C MET A 224 6.78 -34.36 3.07
N GLY A 225 5.82 -35.25 2.75
CA GLY A 225 5.17 -36.13 3.72
C GLY A 225 4.18 -35.36 4.57
N ASP A 226 4.04 -35.77 5.83
CA ASP A 226 3.07 -35.19 6.77
C ASP A 226 3.50 -33.85 7.36
N THR A 227 4.66 -33.33 6.96
CA THR A 227 5.11 -31.98 7.33
C THR A 227 4.08 -30.92 6.94
N PRO A 228 3.46 -30.18 7.90
CA PRO A 228 2.57 -29.09 7.55
C PRO A 228 3.35 -27.95 6.92
N ILE A 229 2.96 -27.58 5.70
CA ILE A 229 3.60 -26.53 4.92
C ILE A 229 2.58 -25.41 4.66
N ASN A 230 2.96 -24.20 4.98
CA ASN A 230 2.20 -22.99 4.65
C ASN A 230 2.62 -22.49 3.26
N LEU A 231 1.70 -22.57 2.28
CA LEU A 231 1.93 -22.12 0.90
C LEU A 231 2.29 -20.64 0.79
N ASN A 232 1.85 -19.83 1.75
CA ASN A 232 2.11 -18.38 1.79
C ASN A 232 3.44 -18.03 2.49
N SER A 233 4.21 -19.04 2.96
CA SER A 233 5.51 -18.81 3.57
C SER A 233 6.64 -18.98 2.56
N PRO A 234 7.35 -17.90 2.15
CA PRO A 234 8.49 -18.00 1.25
C PRO A 234 9.59 -18.92 1.78
N GLU A 235 9.78 -18.96 3.11
CA GLU A 235 10.72 -19.85 3.78
C GLU A 235 10.35 -21.31 3.54
N GLN A 236 9.09 -21.68 3.83
CA GLN A 236 8.63 -23.07 3.68
C GLN A 236 8.53 -23.50 2.22
N MET A 237 8.13 -22.58 1.32
CA MET A 237 8.19 -22.85 -0.13
C MET A 237 9.63 -23.06 -0.61
N SER A 238 10.60 -22.38 -0.03
CA SER A 238 12.03 -22.63 -0.28
C SER A 238 12.40 -24.08 0.02
N TRP A 239 11.90 -24.66 1.11
CA TRP A 239 12.16 -26.08 1.44
C TRP A 239 11.55 -27.04 0.42
N VAL A 240 10.32 -26.79 0.01
CA VAL A 240 9.63 -27.60 -1.00
C VAL A 240 10.37 -27.57 -2.34
N ILE A 241 10.83 -26.40 -2.76
CA ILE A 241 11.45 -26.23 -4.08
C ILE A 241 12.88 -26.75 -4.11
N TYR A 242 13.71 -26.39 -3.12
CA TYR A 242 15.13 -26.68 -3.14
C TYR A 242 15.52 -27.93 -2.34
N SER A 243 14.59 -28.52 -1.59
CA SER A 243 14.85 -29.71 -0.76
C SER A 243 15.98 -29.50 0.25
N ARG A 244 16.23 -28.25 0.63
CA ARG A 244 17.35 -27.83 1.46
C ARG A 244 17.00 -26.70 2.39
N LYS A 245 17.64 -26.69 3.56
CA LYS A 245 17.58 -25.61 4.54
C LYS A 245 19.00 -25.01 4.72
N PRO A 246 19.21 -23.69 4.46
CA PRO A 246 20.47 -23.03 4.77
C PRO A 246 20.75 -23.00 6.27
N HIS A 247 22.03 -23.06 6.70
CA HIS A 247 22.40 -23.06 8.11
C HIS A 247 22.45 -21.68 8.76
N ASP A 248 22.72 -20.65 7.99
CA ASP A 248 23.05 -19.30 8.50
C ASP A 248 21.88 -18.45 8.96
N LYS A 249 20.74 -19.02 9.19
CA LYS A 249 19.56 -18.24 9.54
C LYS A 249 19.09 -18.51 10.95
N SER A 250 19.53 -17.67 11.87
CA SER A 250 19.06 -17.59 13.25
C SER A 250 17.56 -17.33 13.40
N MET A 251 16.88 -16.94 12.31
CA MET A 251 15.50 -16.47 12.25
C MET A 251 14.52 -17.41 11.55
N TRP A 252 14.87 -18.67 11.36
CA TRP A 252 13.91 -19.66 10.84
C TRP A 252 12.75 -19.78 11.81
N GLY A 253 11.55 -19.48 11.34
CA GLY A 253 10.34 -19.37 12.17
C GLY A 253 10.18 -20.57 13.10
N ASN A 254 9.94 -20.29 14.36
CA ASN A 254 9.89 -21.27 15.45
C ASN A 254 8.70 -22.22 15.37
N ASN A 255 7.81 -22.08 14.39
CA ASN A 255 6.55 -22.81 14.38
C ASN A 255 6.67 -24.20 13.79
N PHE A 256 7.58 -24.41 12.86
CA PHE A 256 7.84 -25.72 12.29
C PHE A 256 9.23 -25.76 11.63
N THR A 257 10.07 -26.65 12.09
CA THR A 257 11.36 -26.95 11.46
C THR A 257 11.32 -28.38 10.96
N PRO A 258 11.56 -28.65 9.65
CA PRO A 258 11.67 -30.02 9.19
C PRO A 258 12.73 -30.75 10.00
N TYR A 259 12.41 -31.95 10.44
CA TYR A 259 13.37 -32.77 11.16
C TYR A 259 14.52 -33.12 10.23
N MET A 260 15.75 -32.93 10.71
CA MET A 260 16.97 -33.37 10.05
C MET A 260 17.65 -34.41 10.94
N ASN A 261 17.94 -35.58 10.37
CA ASN A 261 18.74 -36.56 11.06
C ASN A 261 20.21 -36.19 10.94
N ASP A 262 20.84 -35.81 12.04
CA ASP A 262 22.25 -35.37 12.09
C ASP A 262 23.25 -36.39 11.54
N LYS A 263 22.87 -37.68 11.51
CA LYS A 263 23.71 -38.74 10.95
C LYS A 263 23.56 -38.91 9.45
N GLU A 264 22.48 -38.42 8.84
CA GLU A 264 22.13 -38.65 7.44
C GLU A 264 22.13 -37.38 6.59
N TYR A 265 22.17 -36.20 7.19
CA TYR A 265 22.15 -34.99 6.37
C TYR A 265 23.49 -34.76 5.65
N LYS A 266 23.40 -34.26 4.43
CA LYS A 266 24.56 -33.89 3.63
C LYS A 266 24.66 -32.39 3.52
N LEU A 267 25.74 -31.84 4.10
CA LEU A 267 26.05 -30.42 3.97
C LEU A 267 26.47 -30.10 2.52
N ASN A 268 25.86 -29.08 1.94
CA ASN A 268 26.35 -28.48 0.70
C ASN A 268 27.24 -27.27 1.04
N VAL A 269 28.53 -27.45 0.96
CA VAL A 269 29.53 -26.44 1.31
C VAL A 269 29.36 -25.16 0.47
N LYS A 270 28.97 -25.28 -0.81
CA LYS A 270 28.78 -24.15 -1.72
C LYS A 270 27.60 -23.25 -1.31
N THR A 271 26.54 -23.81 -0.76
CA THR A 271 25.33 -23.09 -0.36
C THR A 271 25.14 -23.05 1.16
N ASN A 272 26.05 -23.66 1.92
CA ASN A 272 25.97 -23.81 3.38
C ASN A 272 24.56 -24.27 3.83
N SER A 273 24.11 -25.40 3.33
CA SER A 273 22.76 -25.92 3.54
C SER A 273 22.71 -27.42 3.68
N SER A 274 21.70 -27.93 4.39
CA SER A 274 21.45 -29.36 4.59
C SER A 274 20.24 -29.85 3.78
N ILE A 275 20.27 -31.12 3.41
CA ILE A 275 19.13 -31.79 2.74
C ILE A 275 18.00 -32.01 3.76
N ILE A 276 16.76 -31.86 3.31
CA ILE A 276 15.54 -32.13 4.05
C ILE A 276 14.96 -33.47 3.59
N TYR A 277 14.47 -34.27 4.53
CA TYR A 277 13.80 -35.54 4.28
C TYR A 277 12.30 -35.45 4.50
N ARG A 278 11.53 -36.28 3.78
CA ARG A 278 10.08 -36.42 4.02
C ARG A 278 9.85 -36.90 5.45
N THR A 279 8.71 -36.53 6.01
CA THR A 279 8.34 -36.92 7.37
C THR A 279 7.06 -37.74 7.38
N GLU A 280 6.95 -38.58 8.41
CA GLU A 280 5.74 -39.31 8.78
C GLU A 280 5.29 -38.81 10.17
N ALA A 281 3.98 -38.55 10.32
CA ALA A 281 3.43 -38.02 11.54
C ALA A 281 3.14 -39.15 12.54
N GLU A 282 3.75 -39.08 13.71
CA GLU A 282 3.43 -39.92 14.84
C GLU A 282 2.67 -39.13 15.90
N GLN A 283 1.62 -39.71 16.45
CA GLN A 283 0.86 -39.07 17.52
C GLN A 283 1.72 -38.79 18.73
N CYS A 284 1.71 -37.57 19.24
CA CYS A 284 2.48 -37.19 20.41
C CYS A 284 1.91 -37.85 21.67
N VAL A 285 2.67 -38.77 22.25
CA VAL A 285 2.28 -39.50 23.44
C VAL A 285 2.03 -38.59 24.66
N LYS A 286 2.77 -37.47 24.79
CA LYS A 286 2.63 -36.55 25.95
C LYS A 286 1.30 -35.79 25.98
N CYS A 287 0.69 -35.52 24.85
CA CYS A 287 -0.58 -34.83 24.77
C CYS A 287 -1.68 -35.64 24.09
N ASN A 288 -1.41 -36.89 23.74
CA ASN A 288 -2.35 -37.77 23.03
C ASN A 288 -2.96 -37.12 21.79
N GLY A 289 -2.14 -36.48 20.98
CA GLY A 289 -2.58 -35.84 19.75
C GLY A 289 -3.30 -34.50 19.89
N THR A 290 -3.55 -34.02 21.11
CA THR A 290 -4.34 -32.78 21.32
C THR A 290 -3.54 -31.50 21.15
N GLY A 291 -2.22 -31.56 21.10
CA GLY A 291 -1.34 -30.40 21.08
C GLY A 291 -1.27 -29.61 22.40
N ASN A 292 -2.09 -29.98 23.38
CA ASN A 292 -2.21 -29.30 24.67
C ASN A 292 -2.13 -30.27 25.84
N ILE A 293 -1.61 -29.78 26.96
CA ILE A 293 -1.53 -30.57 28.23
C ILE A 293 -2.33 -29.82 29.28
N ARG A 294 -3.27 -30.52 29.93
CA ARG A 294 -3.94 -30.02 31.14
C ARG A 294 -3.08 -30.32 32.36
N ARG A 295 -2.51 -29.27 32.93
CA ARG A 295 -1.81 -29.40 34.21
C ARG A 295 -2.84 -29.44 35.35
N LEU A 296 -2.53 -30.23 36.37
CA LEU A 296 -3.34 -30.28 37.60
C LEU A 296 -2.75 -29.32 38.62
N LYS A 297 -3.62 -28.66 39.38
CA LYS A 297 -3.27 -27.89 40.58
C LYS A 297 -2.87 -28.84 41.71
N LYS A 298 -2.32 -28.28 42.79
CA LYS A 298 -1.96 -29.08 44.01
C LYS A 298 -3.17 -29.78 44.65
N ASP A 299 -4.37 -29.26 44.42
CA ASP A 299 -5.65 -29.81 44.89
C ASP A 299 -6.24 -30.90 43.97
N GLY A 300 -5.52 -31.30 42.91
CA GLY A 300 -5.96 -32.29 41.92
C GLY A 300 -6.87 -31.75 40.84
N ASN A 301 -7.33 -30.52 40.94
CA ASN A 301 -8.18 -29.90 39.90
C ASN A 301 -7.38 -29.42 38.71
N PRO A 302 -7.89 -29.51 37.45
CA PRO A 302 -7.21 -29.00 36.30
C PRO A 302 -7.18 -27.47 36.29
N PHE A 303 -6.11 -26.88 35.75
CA PHE A 303 -6.10 -25.44 35.40
C PHE A 303 -7.16 -25.12 34.37
N ALA A 304 -7.77 -23.93 34.46
CA ALA A 304 -8.85 -23.49 33.57
C ALA A 304 -8.40 -23.44 32.10
N LYS A 305 -7.14 -23.07 31.85
CA LYS A 305 -6.57 -23.04 30.49
C LYS A 305 -5.52 -24.14 30.34
N PRO A 306 -5.61 -24.97 29.28
CA PRO A 306 -4.59 -25.95 28.98
C PRO A 306 -3.27 -25.22 28.55
N THR A 307 -2.14 -25.85 28.86
CA THR A 307 -0.83 -25.37 28.42
C THR A 307 -0.46 -26.07 27.13
N LYS A 308 0.23 -25.37 26.31
CA LYS A 308 0.75 -25.85 25.04
C LYS A 308 1.74 -27.01 25.26
N CYS A 309 1.63 -28.08 24.49
CA CYS A 309 2.55 -29.20 24.53
C CYS A 309 3.88 -28.85 23.90
N ILE A 310 4.93 -28.74 24.70
CA ILE A 310 6.28 -28.41 24.24
C ILE A 310 6.87 -29.54 23.39
N ASN A 311 6.51 -30.80 23.69
CA ASN A 311 7.09 -31.97 23.03
C ASN A 311 6.77 -32.03 21.51
N CYS A 312 5.56 -31.66 21.14
CA CYS A 312 5.12 -31.62 19.72
C CYS A 312 4.93 -30.21 19.18
N ASN A 313 5.39 -29.21 19.91
CA ASN A 313 5.24 -27.80 19.57
C ASN A 313 3.80 -27.43 19.12
N HIS A 314 2.80 -27.88 19.89
CA HIS A 314 1.36 -27.69 19.71
C HIS A 314 0.67 -28.47 18.60
N THR A 315 1.42 -29.13 17.72
CA THR A 315 0.85 -29.81 16.55
C THR A 315 0.01 -31.04 16.91
N GLY A 316 0.22 -31.60 18.08
CA GLY A 316 -0.33 -32.90 18.47
C GLY A 316 0.47 -34.09 17.91
N TYR A 317 1.37 -33.85 16.98
CA TYR A 317 2.13 -34.86 16.28
C TYR A 317 3.64 -34.57 16.30
N LEU A 318 4.43 -35.63 16.22
CA LEU A 318 5.87 -35.59 15.99
C LEU A 318 6.10 -36.01 14.54
N PHE A 319 6.96 -35.28 13.84
CA PHE A 319 7.25 -35.54 12.44
C PHE A 319 8.61 -36.23 12.33
N MET A 320 8.57 -37.54 12.13
CA MET A 320 9.77 -38.39 12.07
C MET A 320 10.30 -38.46 10.65
N PRO A 321 11.63 -38.37 10.41
CA PRO A 321 12.20 -38.39 9.09
C PRO A 321 12.12 -39.77 8.48
N SER A 322 11.74 -39.83 7.20
CA SER A 322 11.90 -41.00 6.36
C SER A 322 13.29 -40.99 5.68
N LYS A 323 13.59 -42.04 4.89
CA LYS A 323 14.83 -42.10 4.10
C LYS A 323 14.71 -41.34 2.75
N THR A 324 13.54 -40.82 2.42
CA THR A 324 13.28 -40.18 1.12
C THR A 324 13.51 -38.67 1.23
N VAL A 325 14.35 -38.14 0.32
CA VAL A 325 14.59 -36.70 0.20
C VAL A 325 13.28 -35.99 -0.16
N ALA A 326 12.92 -34.96 0.61
CA ALA A 326 11.73 -34.16 0.41
C ALA A 326 11.89 -33.15 -0.75
N GLY A 327 10.74 -32.67 -1.28
CA GLY A 327 10.66 -31.54 -2.20
C GLY A 327 11.02 -31.86 -3.64
N LEU A 328 11.08 -30.81 -4.46
CA LEU A 328 11.29 -30.85 -5.91
C LEU A 328 12.76 -31.05 -6.32
N LYS A 329 13.68 -30.90 -5.40
CA LYS A 329 15.12 -31.15 -5.57
C LYS A 329 15.82 -30.21 -6.57
N PHE A 330 15.30 -29.02 -6.77
CA PHE A 330 16.02 -28.02 -7.55
C PHE A 330 17.33 -27.62 -6.88
N ASN A 331 18.35 -27.36 -7.67
CA ASN A 331 19.62 -26.85 -7.17
C ASN A 331 19.58 -25.33 -7.06
N ALA A 332 19.87 -24.80 -5.86
CA ALA A 332 20.19 -23.38 -5.71
C ALA A 332 21.58 -23.13 -6.31
N PRO A 333 21.73 -22.24 -7.30
CA PRO A 333 22.97 -22.11 -8.06
C PRO A 333 24.15 -21.60 -7.24
N ASN A 334 23.90 -20.76 -6.25
CA ASN A 334 24.93 -20.20 -5.38
C ASN A 334 24.31 -19.49 -4.16
N SER A 335 25.16 -18.95 -3.28
CA SER A 335 24.75 -18.22 -2.07
C SER A 335 23.97 -16.92 -2.33
N LYS A 336 24.07 -16.32 -3.52
CA LYS A 336 23.28 -15.11 -3.87
C LYS A 336 21.78 -15.36 -3.92
N TRP A 337 21.35 -16.61 -4.03
CA TRP A 337 19.95 -17.00 -3.95
C TRP A 337 19.42 -17.12 -2.52
N ILE A 338 20.29 -17.00 -1.52
CA ILE A 338 19.91 -17.00 -0.12
C ILE A 338 19.38 -15.61 0.25
N SER A 339 18.14 -15.56 0.70
CA SER A 339 17.49 -14.36 1.20
C SER A 339 17.30 -14.42 2.72
N ALA A 340 16.65 -13.40 3.29
CA ALA A 340 16.26 -13.42 4.71
C ALA A 340 15.38 -14.63 5.06
N ASN A 341 14.62 -15.16 4.12
CA ASN A 341 13.65 -16.24 4.29
C ASN A 341 14.09 -17.56 3.64
N GLY A 342 15.37 -17.83 3.54
CA GLY A 342 15.92 -19.02 2.88
C GLY A 342 16.31 -18.77 1.44
N PHE A 343 16.25 -19.80 0.57
CA PHE A 343 16.49 -19.61 -0.86
C PHE A 343 15.35 -18.83 -1.49
N SER A 344 15.68 -17.92 -2.40
CA SER A 344 14.70 -17.02 -2.99
C SER A 344 13.68 -17.74 -3.86
N VAL A 345 12.41 -17.46 -3.58
CA VAL A 345 11.24 -17.95 -4.34
C VAL A 345 10.51 -16.78 -5.01
N ASN A 346 11.21 -15.68 -5.31
CA ASN A 346 10.64 -14.55 -6.01
C ASN A 346 10.23 -14.90 -7.44
N LYS A 347 9.39 -14.06 -8.05
CA LYS A 347 8.84 -14.28 -9.39
C LYS A 347 9.90 -14.62 -10.44
N THR A 348 11.00 -13.86 -10.47
CA THR A 348 12.10 -14.04 -11.44
C THR A 348 12.76 -15.40 -11.27
N ASN A 349 13.03 -15.81 -10.03
CA ASN A 349 13.67 -17.11 -9.77
C ASN A 349 12.72 -18.27 -10.07
N LEU A 350 11.43 -18.14 -9.76
CA LEU A 350 10.43 -19.15 -10.14
C LEU A 350 10.30 -19.29 -11.67
N GLU A 351 10.37 -18.19 -12.43
CA GLU A 351 10.38 -18.23 -13.90
C GLU A 351 11.62 -18.96 -14.44
N LEU A 352 12.79 -18.70 -13.86
CA LEU A 352 14.01 -19.44 -14.23
C LEU A 352 13.88 -20.94 -13.94
N LEU A 353 13.37 -21.32 -12.77
CA LEU A 353 13.15 -22.71 -12.40
C LEU A 353 12.11 -23.40 -13.28
N ARG A 354 11.04 -22.71 -13.72
CA ARG A 354 10.11 -23.22 -14.72
C ARG A 354 10.79 -23.51 -16.05
N GLY A 355 11.71 -22.65 -16.48
CA GLY A 355 12.55 -22.87 -17.65
C GLY A 355 13.41 -24.13 -17.52
N VAL A 356 14.01 -24.34 -16.35
CA VAL A 356 14.79 -25.56 -16.05
C VAL A 356 13.89 -26.81 -16.04
N ALA A 357 12.72 -26.75 -15.40
CA ALA A 357 11.75 -27.85 -15.36
C ALA A 357 11.31 -28.25 -16.76
N ARG A 358 10.98 -27.27 -17.61
CA ARG A 358 10.59 -27.53 -19.02
C ARG A 358 11.71 -28.19 -19.83
N LYS A 359 12.95 -27.67 -19.69
CA LYS A 359 14.12 -28.22 -20.40
C LYS A 359 14.43 -29.67 -20.01
N ASN A 360 14.18 -30.03 -18.75
CA ASN A 360 14.50 -31.35 -18.20
C ASN A 360 13.27 -32.27 -18.12
N HIS A 361 12.15 -31.92 -18.76
CA HIS A 361 10.90 -32.71 -18.78
C HIS A 361 10.39 -33.08 -17.37
N MET A 362 10.47 -32.11 -16.42
CA MET A 362 10.01 -32.30 -15.05
C MET A 362 8.57 -31.76 -14.94
N ASP A 363 7.61 -32.48 -15.53
CA ASP A 363 6.22 -31.98 -15.68
C ASP A 363 5.53 -31.69 -14.35
N ASP A 364 5.70 -32.56 -13.33
CA ASP A 364 5.13 -32.31 -11.99
C ASP A 364 5.69 -31.05 -11.34
N ALA A 365 6.98 -30.81 -11.47
CA ALA A 365 7.62 -29.60 -10.96
C ALA A 365 7.18 -28.36 -11.75
N LEU A 366 7.02 -28.48 -13.07
CA LEU A 366 6.52 -27.38 -13.90
C LEU A 366 5.09 -26.99 -13.52
N ASN A 367 4.22 -27.97 -13.32
CA ASN A 367 2.84 -27.77 -12.88
C ASN A 367 2.80 -27.11 -11.49
N PHE A 368 3.58 -27.63 -10.54
CA PHE A 368 3.70 -27.04 -9.19
C PHE A 368 4.12 -25.56 -9.22
N LEU A 369 5.20 -25.25 -9.94
CA LEU A 369 5.71 -23.89 -10.05
C LEU A 369 4.73 -22.95 -10.77
N THR A 370 3.95 -23.49 -11.72
CA THR A 370 2.93 -22.72 -12.44
C THR A 370 1.74 -22.41 -11.53
N ASP A 371 1.24 -23.41 -10.80
CA ASP A 371 0.17 -23.24 -9.82
C ASP A 371 0.59 -22.27 -8.68
N LEU A 372 1.83 -22.39 -8.19
CA LEU A 372 2.36 -21.49 -7.15
C LEU A 372 2.41 -20.02 -7.62
N GLN A 373 2.87 -19.77 -8.86
CA GLN A 373 2.86 -18.41 -9.42
C GLN A 373 1.44 -17.89 -9.65
N ARG A 374 0.53 -18.75 -10.07
CA ARG A 374 -0.88 -18.37 -10.25
C ARG A 374 -1.55 -18.06 -8.92
N LEU A 375 -1.31 -18.86 -7.88
CA LEU A 375 -1.81 -18.59 -6.53
C LEU A 375 -1.37 -17.22 -6.03
N SER A 376 -0.08 -16.91 -6.14
CA SER A 376 0.45 -15.60 -5.75
C SER A 376 -0.15 -14.43 -6.54
N ALA A 377 -0.46 -14.65 -7.83
CA ALA A 377 -1.14 -13.65 -8.64
C ALA A 377 -2.59 -13.45 -8.20
N LEU A 378 -3.33 -14.54 -7.92
CA LEU A 378 -4.71 -14.48 -7.42
C LEU A 378 -4.80 -13.78 -6.06
N ASP A 379 -3.86 -14.06 -5.14
CA ASP A 379 -3.78 -13.34 -3.87
C ASP A 379 -3.63 -11.83 -4.06
N THR A 380 -2.76 -11.42 -4.98
CA THR A 380 -2.58 -10.00 -5.32
C THR A 380 -3.84 -9.43 -5.95
N TYR A 381 -4.50 -10.17 -6.85
CA TYR A 381 -5.72 -9.71 -7.54
C TYR A 381 -6.86 -9.51 -6.55
N LEU A 382 -7.10 -10.47 -5.68
CA LEU A 382 -8.16 -10.41 -4.68
C LEU A 382 -7.88 -9.32 -3.64
N SER A 383 -6.69 -9.31 -3.03
CA SER A 383 -6.38 -8.42 -1.89
C SER A 383 -6.10 -6.98 -2.32
N SER A 384 -5.35 -6.77 -3.41
CA SER A 384 -4.90 -5.42 -3.78
C SER A 384 -5.83 -4.74 -4.77
N PHE A 385 -6.35 -5.48 -5.76
CA PHE A 385 -7.15 -4.84 -6.80
C PHE A 385 -8.64 -4.93 -6.52
N ILE A 386 -9.20 -6.13 -6.31
CA ILE A 386 -10.66 -6.26 -6.09
C ILE A 386 -11.04 -5.61 -4.78
N GLN A 387 -10.38 -5.98 -3.68
CA GLN A 387 -10.65 -5.35 -2.39
C GLN A 387 -10.32 -3.86 -2.39
N GLY A 388 -9.23 -3.44 -3.06
CA GLY A 388 -8.88 -2.04 -3.24
C GLY A 388 -9.97 -1.25 -3.96
N ILE A 389 -10.49 -1.76 -5.08
CA ILE A 389 -11.60 -1.11 -5.80
C ILE A 389 -12.82 -0.99 -4.87
N LYS A 390 -13.25 -2.08 -4.22
CA LYS A 390 -14.40 -2.07 -3.30
C LYS A 390 -14.27 -1.06 -2.17
N THR A 391 -13.07 -0.94 -1.60
CA THR A 391 -12.81 0.00 -0.50
C THR A 391 -12.88 1.46 -0.94
N TYR A 392 -12.47 1.76 -2.19
CA TYR A 392 -12.32 3.15 -2.65
C TYR A 392 -13.41 3.61 -3.62
N VAL A 393 -14.31 2.72 -4.08
CA VAL A 393 -15.49 3.18 -4.82
C VAL A 393 -16.32 4.08 -3.92
N LYS A 394 -16.69 5.24 -4.44
CA LYS A 394 -17.45 6.26 -3.73
C LYS A 394 -18.96 6.03 -3.88
N PRO A 395 -19.79 6.72 -3.08
CA PRO A 395 -21.26 6.60 -3.15
C PRO A 395 -21.86 6.90 -4.53
N ASP A 396 -21.17 7.68 -5.37
CA ASP A 396 -21.56 7.95 -6.75
C ASP A 396 -21.30 6.79 -7.74
N GLY A 397 -20.81 5.64 -7.23
CA GLY A 397 -20.49 4.46 -8.03
C GLY A 397 -19.20 4.56 -8.82
N LYS A 398 -18.35 5.55 -8.52
CA LYS A 398 -17.09 5.76 -9.23
C LYS A 398 -15.88 5.50 -8.36
N LEU A 399 -14.80 5.15 -9.03
CA LEU A 399 -13.47 5.07 -8.47
C LEU A 399 -12.68 6.33 -8.85
N HIS A 400 -12.46 7.21 -7.88
CA HIS A 400 -11.66 8.41 -8.04
C HIS A 400 -10.20 8.10 -7.75
N VAL A 401 -9.39 7.97 -8.80
CA VAL A 401 -7.98 7.55 -8.70
C VAL A 401 -7.07 8.75 -8.56
N ARG A 402 -6.29 8.79 -7.48
CA ARG A 402 -5.31 9.86 -7.23
C ARG A 402 -4.01 9.57 -7.96
N LEU A 403 -3.58 10.50 -8.79
CA LEU A 403 -2.27 10.48 -9.45
C LEU A 403 -1.40 11.58 -8.86
N LEU A 404 -0.35 11.19 -8.15
CA LEU A 404 0.52 12.08 -7.37
C LEU A 404 1.82 12.34 -8.14
N GLN A 405 2.19 13.61 -8.29
CA GLN A 405 3.38 14.05 -9.03
C GLN A 405 4.66 14.08 -8.19
N HIS A 406 4.53 14.18 -6.86
CA HIS A 406 5.62 14.46 -5.93
C HIS A 406 6.19 13.21 -5.19
N ARG A 407 5.70 12.00 -5.50
CA ARG A 407 6.08 10.78 -4.77
C ARG A 407 7.34 10.08 -5.28
N THR A 408 7.75 10.33 -6.51
CA THR A 408 8.88 9.63 -7.13
C THR A 408 10.04 10.58 -7.41
N SER A 409 11.28 10.15 -7.19
CA SER A 409 12.46 10.95 -7.55
C SER A 409 12.69 11.10 -9.06
N THR A 410 11.97 10.33 -9.87
CA THR A 410 12.13 10.28 -11.35
C THR A 410 11.09 11.09 -12.11
N GLY A 411 10.20 11.81 -11.43
CA GLY A 411 9.12 12.58 -12.05
C GLY A 411 7.97 11.73 -12.64
N ARG A 412 7.93 10.42 -12.36
CA ARG A 412 6.78 9.58 -12.74
C ARG A 412 5.60 9.85 -11.79
N PHE A 413 4.39 9.70 -12.30
CA PHE A 413 3.21 9.69 -11.44
C PHE A 413 3.21 8.45 -10.55
N SER A 414 2.68 8.62 -9.34
CA SER A 414 2.40 7.52 -8.43
C SER A 414 0.90 7.45 -8.19
N GLY A 415 0.29 6.30 -8.47
CA GLY A 415 -1.13 6.07 -8.15
C GLY A 415 -1.32 5.79 -6.67
N ALA A 416 -2.41 6.29 -6.12
CA ALA A 416 -2.85 6.01 -4.75
C ALA A 416 -4.37 5.84 -4.70
N ASP A 417 -4.85 5.12 -3.72
CA ASP A 417 -6.22 5.01 -3.25
C ASP A 417 -7.28 4.60 -4.30
N PRO A 418 -7.11 3.46 -4.99
CA PRO A 418 -6.02 2.49 -5.01
C PRO A 418 -4.97 2.80 -6.09
N ASN A 419 -3.79 2.14 -6.04
CA ASN A 419 -2.79 2.31 -7.10
C ASN A 419 -3.15 1.52 -8.37
N MET A 420 -3.90 2.16 -9.26
CA MET A 420 -4.35 1.58 -10.53
C MET A 420 -3.25 1.47 -11.60
N GLN A 421 -2.09 2.15 -11.43
CA GLN A 421 -0.98 2.07 -12.37
C GLN A 421 -0.31 0.69 -12.40
N ASN A 422 -0.42 -0.07 -11.30
CA ASN A 422 0.13 -1.42 -11.18
C ASN A 422 -0.83 -2.51 -11.67
N MET A 423 -1.98 -2.15 -12.25
CA MET A 423 -2.94 -3.12 -12.75
C MET A 423 -2.31 -4.01 -13.83
N PRO A 424 -2.43 -5.34 -13.71
CA PRO A 424 -1.82 -6.28 -14.63
C PRO A 424 -2.27 -6.05 -16.08
N ARG A 425 -1.37 -6.28 -17.02
CA ARG A 425 -1.69 -6.22 -18.45
C ARG A 425 -2.63 -7.37 -18.82
N GLY A 426 -3.57 -7.09 -19.73
CA GLY A 426 -4.73 -7.90 -20.08
C GLY A 426 -4.54 -9.41 -20.32
N GLY A 427 -5.64 -10.11 -20.49
CA GLY A 427 -5.74 -11.56 -20.77
C GLY A 427 -5.80 -12.43 -19.50
N THR A 428 -4.95 -12.21 -18.51
CA THR A 428 -4.92 -12.99 -17.27
C THR A 428 -5.69 -12.36 -16.11
N PHE A 429 -6.13 -11.11 -16.28
CA PHE A 429 -6.80 -10.34 -15.24
C PHE A 429 -7.99 -9.56 -15.81
N PRO A 430 -9.21 -10.13 -15.80
CA PRO A 430 -10.39 -9.51 -16.40
C PRO A 430 -10.94 -8.30 -15.62
N VAL A 431 -10.38 -7.93 -14.47
CA VAL A 431 -10.84 -6.80 -13.65
C VAL A 431 -10.93 -5.48 -14.44
N LYS A 432 -10.16 -5.31 -15.51
CA LYS A 432 -10.33 -4.14 -16.39
C LYS A 432 -11.71 -4.04 -17.03
N LYS A 433 -12.43 -5.14 -17.16
CA LYS A 433 -13.79 -5.19 -17.72
C LYS A 433 -14.86 -4.65 -16.78
N VAL A 434 -14.52 -4.41 -15.52
CA VAL A 434 -15.45 -3.80 -14.55
C VAL A 434 -15.53 -2.27 -14.71
N PHE A 435 -14.59 -1.66 -15.44
CA PHE A 435 -14.66 -0.25 -15.76
C PHE A 435 -15.49 -0.06 -17.03
N ILE A 436 -16.62 0.58 -16.88
CA ILE A 436 -17.57 0.82 -17.96
C ILE A 436 -17.50 2.27 -18.44
N SER A 437 -17.84 2.48 -19.70
CA SER A 437 -18.00 3.84 -20.23
C SER A 437 -19.21 4.51 -19.58
N ARG A 438 -19.08 5.79 -19.24
CA ARG A 438 -20.22 6.64 -18.86
C ARG A 438 -21.01 7.15 -20.05
N TRP A 439 -20.51 6.90 -21.26
CA TRP A 439 -21.15 7.23 -22.52
C TRP A 439 -21.71 5.94 -23.11
N GLU A 440 -22.99 5.97 -23.50
CA GLU A 440 -23.61 4.91 -24.31
C GLU A 440 -23.05 4.88 -25.73
#